data_869aa2e634e27f6cbf4bb6d0a6575756
#
_entry.id   869aa2e634e27f6cbf4bb6d0a6575756
#
_cell.length_a   1.000
_cell.length_b   1.000
_cell.length_c   1.000
_cell.angle_alpha   90.00
_cell.angle_beta   90.00
_cell.angle_gamma   90.00
#
_symmetry.space_group_name_H-M   'P 1'
#
loop_
_entity.id
_entity.type
_entity.pdbx_description
1 polymer ?
#
loop_
_entity_poly.entity_id
_entity_poly.type
_entity_poly.pdbx_seq_one_letter_code
_entity_poly.pdbx_strand_id
1 'polypeptide(L)' 'MAFFSSAITTLKTLVVAIGAGLGVWGVVNLLEGYGNDNPGAKSQGIKQLMAGAGIMLLGTTLIPQLATLF' A
#
# COMPACT_ATOMS: atom_id res chain seq x y z
N MET A 1 2.44 23.69 -12.33
CA MET A 1 3.70 24.14 -11.72
C MET A 1 4.65 22.97 -11.56
N ALA A 2 5.86 23.12 -12.07
CA ALA A 2 6.81 21.98 -12.14
C ALA A 2 7.20 21.46 -10.76
N PHE A 3 7.46 22.37 -9.82
CA PHE A 3 7.83 21.97 -8.45
C PHE A 3 6.72 21.17 -7.80
N PHE A 4 5.49 21.66 -7.92
CA PHE A 4 4.34 21.00 -7.29
C PHE A 4 4.10 19.63 -7.92
N SER A 5 4.19 19.52 -9.24
CA SER A 5 4.04 18.22 -9.92
C SER A 5 5.11 17.23 -9.50
N SER A 6 6.36 17.69 -9.34
CA SER A 6 7.44 16.82 -8.85
C SER A 6 7.18 16.36 -7.42
N ALA A 7 6.68 17.25 -6.57
CA ALA A 7 6.37 16.89 -5.19
C ALA A 7 5.27 15.84 -5.13
N ILE A 8 4.24 15.96 -5.96
CA ILE A 8 3.15 15.00 -6.01
C ILE A 8 3.63 13.65 -6.52
N THR A 9 4.51 13.63 -7.53
CA THR A 9 5.08 12.39 -8.03
C THR A 9 5.89 11.68 -6.95
N THR A 10 6.68 12.42 -6.18
CA THR A 10 7.43 11.85 -5.07
C THR A 10 6.49 11.31 -4.00
N LEU A 11 5.44 12.05 -3.66
CA LEU A 11 4.45 11.59 -2.70
C LEU A 11 3.78 10.29 -3.16
N LYS A 12 3.39 10.23 -4.43
CA LYS A 12 2.81 9.02 -5.01
C LYS A 12 3.75 7.83 -4.84
N THR A 13 5.02 8.01 -5.18
CA THR A 13 6.02 6.95 -5.08
C THR A 13 6.15 6.46 -3.64
N LEU A 14 6.20 7.38 -2.68
CA LEU A 14 6.32 7.02 -1.27
C LEU A 14 5.09 6.26 -0.78
N VAL A 15 3.90 6.72 -1.14
CA VAL A 15 2.65 6.08 -0.70
C VAL A 15 2.54 4.68 -1.30
N VAL A 16 2.85 4.53 -2.59
CA VAL A 16 2.81 3.21 -3.24
C VAL A 16 3.84 2.27 -2.61
N ALA A 17 5.03 2.77 -2.30
CA ALA A 17 6.06 1.96 -1.66
C ALA A 17 5.64 1.49 -0.27
N ILE A 18 5.01 2.36 0.52
CA ILE A 18 4.48 2.00 1.84
C ILE A 18 3.39 0.94 1.70
N GLY A 19 2.48 1.12 0.75
CA GLY A 19 1.43 0.14 0.49
C GLY A 19 1.99 -1.20 0.08
N ALA A 20 2.99 -1.21 -0.80
CA ALA A 20 3.65 -2.44 -1.24
C ALA A 20 4.34 -3.14 -0.07
N GLY A 21 5.03 -2.38 0.80
CA GLY A 21 5.68 -2.95 1.97
C GLY A 21 4.68 -3.59 2.92
N LEU A 22 3.57 -2.93 3.17
CA LEU A 22 2.51 -3.47 4.01
C LEU A 22 1.89 -4.72 3.38
N GLY A 23 1.69 -4.71 2.06
CA GLY A 23 1.18 -5.87 1.34
C GLY A 23 2.10 -7.08 1.44
N VAL A 24 3.41 -6.85 1.29
CA VAL A 24 4.41 -7.93 1.44
C VAL A 24 4.38 -8.49 2.85
N TRP A 25 4.31 -7.62 3.86
CA TRP A 25 4.23 -8.06 5.25
C TRP A 25 2.96 -8.87 5.49
N GLY A 26 1.85 -8.45 4.87
CA GLY A 26 0.60 -9.21 4.95
C GLY A 26 0.74 -10.60 4.37
N VAL A 27 1.45 -10.75 3.25
CA VAL A 27 1.71 -12.07 2.65
C VAL A 27 2.56 -12.92 3.59
N VAL A 28 3.58 -12.33 4.21
CA VAL A 28 4.42 -13.07 5.18
C VAL A 28 3.56 -13.59 6.33
N ASN A 29 2.69 -12.76 6.88
CA ASN A 29 1.80 -13.18 7.96
C ASN A 29 0.82 -14.25 7.52
N LEU A 30 0.31 -14.16 6.29
CA LEU A 30 -0.56 -15.20 5.74
C LEU A 30 0.17 -16.54 5.67
N LEU A 31 1.40 -16.54 5.16
CA LEU A 31 2.19 -17.76 5.03
C LEU A 31 2.50 -18.36 6.40
N GLU A 32 2.82 -17.52 7.38
CA GLU A 32 3.02 -17.98 8.75
C GLU A 32 1.75 -18.58 9.32
N GLY A 33 0.61 -17.93 9.06
CA GLY A 33 -0.67 -18.41 9.54
C GLY A 33 -1.02 -19.79 8.97
N TYR A 34 -0.78 -19.99 7.70
CA TYR A 34 -1.02 -21.29 7.07
C TYR A 34 0.01 -22.34 7.49
N GLY A 35 1.29 -21.93 7.58
CA GLY A 35 2.35 -22.87 7.93
C GLY A 35 2.28 -23.34 9.37
N ASN A 36 1.88 -22.47 10.30
CA ASN A 36 1.82 -22.76 11.73
C ASN A 36 0.40 -22.93 12.25
N ASP A 37 -0.59 -22.96 11.35
CA ASP A 37 -2.00 -23.07 11.71
C ASP A 37 -2.40 -22.03 12.74
N ASN A 38 -2.03 -20.77 12.51
CA ASN A 38 -2.28 -19.67 13.42
C ASN A 38 -3.37 -18.76 12.83
N PRO A 39 -4.62 -18.87 13.29
CA PRO A 39 -5.71 -18.07 12.72
C PRO A 39 -5.54 -16.57 12.96
N GLY A 40 -4.86 -16.18 14.03
CA GLY A 40 -4.57 -14.76 14.27
C GLY A 40 -3.66 -14.18 13.23
N ALA A 41 -2.60 -14.91 12.84
CA ALA A 41 -1.69 -14.46 11.79
C ALA A 41 -2.37 -14.43 10.43
N LYS A 42 -3.24 -15.40 10.13
CA LYS A 42 -4.03 -15.39 8.90
C LYS A 42 -4.90 -14.15 8.79
N SER A 43 -5.65 -13.84 9.84
CA SER A 43 -6.55 -12.70 9.86
C SER A 43 -5.79 -11.40 9.71
N GLN A 44 -4.69 -11.24 10.45
CA GLN A 44 -3.87 -10.05 10.37
C GLN A 44 -3.23 -9.90 8.99
N GLY A 45 -2.74 -11.00 8.41
CA GLY A 45 -2.14 -10.99 7.09
C GLY A 45 -3.11 -10.55 6.01
N ILE A 46 -4.35 -11.04 6.07
CA ILE A 46 -5.39 -10.64 5.12
C ILE A 46 -5.69 -9.16 5.24
N LYS A 47 -5.83 -8.65 6.46
CA LYS A 47 -6.10 -7.23 6.69
C LYS A 47 -4.95 -6.36 6.17
N GLN A 48 -3.72 -6.76 6.43
CA GLN A 48 -2.54 -6.02 5.98
C GLN A 48 -2.43 -6.03 4.46
N LEU A 49 -2.69 -7.18 3.83
CA LEU A 49 -2.64 -7.29 2.38
C LEU A 49 -3.70 -6.40 1.74
N MET A 50 -4.92 -6.42 2.26
CA MET A 50 -5.99 -5.57 1.74
C MET A 50 -5.69 -4.10 1.96
N ALA A 51 -5.17 -3.74 3.12
CA ALA A 51 -4.80 -2.35 3.40
C ALA A 51 -3.66 -1.88 2.48
N GLY A 52 -2.66 -2.73 2.28
CA GLY A 52 -1.55 -2.40 1.38
C GLY A 52 -2.02 -2.19 -0.05
N ALA A 53 -2.88 -3.08 -0.55
CA ALA A 53 -3.45 -2.95 -1.88
C ALA A 53 -4.30 -1.69 -2.01
N GLY A 54 -5.10 -1.37 -0.98
CA GLY A 54 -5.90 -0.16 -0.97
C GLY A 54 -5.05 1.10 -1.00
N ILE A 55 -3.98 1.12 -0.21
CA ILE A 55 -3.05 2.26 -0.20
C ILE A 55 -2.39 2.41 -1.56
N MET A 56 -1.98 1.31 -2.20
CA MET A 56 -1.39 1.37 -3.54
C MET A 56 -2.38 1.90 -4.57
N LEU A 57 -3.63 1.46 -4.51
CA LEU A 57 -4.66 1.96 -5.42
C LEU A 57 -4.89 3.46 -5.23
N LEU A 58 -4.99 3.92 -3.99
CA LEU A 58 -5.16 5.34 -3.71
C LEU A 58 -3.96 6.13 -4.20
N GLY A 59 -2.75 5.60 -3.99
CA GLY A 59 -1.54 6.26 -4.45
C GLY A 59 -1.46 6.38 -5.96
N THR A 60 -1.91 5.35 -6.70
CA THR A 60 -1.83 5.36 -8.16
C THR A 60 -2.99 6.10 -8.82
N THR A 61 -4.13 6.23 -8.16
CA THR A 61 -5.32 6.83 -8.76
C THR A 61 -5.64 8.20 -8.19
N LEU A 62 -5.66 8.34 -6.88
CA LEU A 62 -6.12 9.57 -6.23
C LEU A 62 -5.04 10.65 -6.18
N ILE A 63 -3.82 10.26 -5.81
CA ILE A 63 -2.75 11.25 -5.66
C ILE A 63 -2.41 11.94 -6.98
N PRO A 64 -2.31 11.26 -8.14
CA PRO A 64 -2.08 11.96 -9.40
C PRO A 64 -3.16 12.96 -9.76
N GLN A 65 -4.40 12.75 -9.31
CA GLN A 65 -5.47 13.70 -9.55
C GLN A 65 -5.23 15.04 -8.86
N LEU A 66 -4.50 15.04 -7.75
CA LEU A 66 -4.12 16.30 -7.10
C LEU A 66 -3.27 17.16 -8.03
N ALA A 67 -2.44 16.53 -8.87
CA ALA A 67 -1.63 17.27 -9.83
C ALA A 67 -2.47 17.95 -10.90
N THR A 68 -3.63 17.38 -11.25
CA THR A 68 -4.51 17.98 -12.25
C THR A 68 -5.38 19.10 -11.67
N LEU A 69 -5.59 19.10 -10.34
CA LEU A 69 -6.36 20.16 -9.68
C LEU A 69 -5.57 21.44 -9.49
N PHE A 70 -4.27 21.35 -9.49
CA PHE A 70 -3.37 22.48 -9.33
C PHE A 70 -2.55 22.70 -10.58
#